data_16973dc56f4d94ff244f37faa42b4d16
#
_entry.id   16973dc56f4d94ff244f37faa42b4d16
#
_cell.length_a   1.000
_cell.length_b   1.000
_cell.length_c   1.000
_cell.angle_alpha   90.00
_cell.angle_beta   90.00
_cell.angle_gamma   90.00
#
_symmetry.space_group_name_H-M   'P 1'
#
loop_
_entity.id
_entity.type
_entity.pdbx_description
1 polymer ?
#
loop_
_entity_poly.entity_id
_entity_poly.type
_entity_poly.pdbx_seq_one_letter_code
_entity_poly.pdbx_strand_id
1 'polypeptide(L)'
;LDNLSKDLDTRREIWKYWRDYLTYYIELGVKGFRCDAAYMVPTELWKFLIPEIKKQNPEIIFIAETLNCKPEKIKELSAAGFDFVMNSIKWWNYKDHWFMMDYSKWMGTANSLAFPENHDTERFAKENGTKDKAIAIYAIQSYFSSSIAITTGFEYGFTKKIDVVTTNPLDWEEGTYDITNEIKGINKTKSTYKILQEDSKVYIYDFHNNKVFGYIRESNDGEENILVIANLCETEGVEFYVPNLHNLL
;
A
#
# COMPACT_ATOMS: atom_id res chain seq x y z
N LEU A 1 27.00 20.11 1.33
CA LEU A 1 27.00 18.65 1.14
C LEU A 1 26.10 18.30 -0.03
N ASP A 2 26.61 17.54 -0.99
CA ASP A 2 25.90 17.18 -2.22
C ASP A 2 25.88 15.66 -2.39
N ASN A 3 24.69 15.08 -2.28
CA ASN A 3 24.48 13.64 -2.42
C ASN A 3 24.77 13.13 -3.86
N LEU A 4 24.78 14.02 -4.85
CA LEU A 4 25.09 13.73 -6.25
C LEU A 4 26.55 14.08 -6.61
N SER A 5 27.32 14.61 -5.67
CA SER A 5 28.73 14.93 -5.89
C SER A 5 29.52 13.72 -6.37
N LYS A 6 30.48 13.93 -7.24
CA LYS A 6 31.47 12.92 -7.63
C LYS A 6 32.51 12.69 -6.53
N ASP A 7 32.62 13.64 -5.59
CA ASP A 7 33.49 13.50 -4.42
C ASP A 7 32.86 12.51 -3.42
N LEU A 8 33.48 11.34 -3.31
CA LEU A 8 33.01 10.26 -2.43
C LEU A 8 33.10 10.63 -0.94
N ASP A 9 34.07 11.48 -0.55
CA ASP A 9 34.21 11.88 0.85
C ASP A 9 33.05 12.81 1.27
N THR A 10 32.71 13.76 0.38
CA THR A 10 31.54 14.63 0.59
C THR A 10 30.23 13.81 0.68
N ARG A 11 30.03 12.79 -0.16
CA ARG A 11 28.88 11.89 -0.06
C ARG A 11 28.88 11.14 1.26
N ARG A 12 29.99 10.60 1.68
CA ARG A 12 30.09 9.83 2.95
C ARG A 12 29.71 10.69 4.15
N GLU A 13 30.05 11.93 4.20
CA GLU A 13 29.71 12.82 5.30
C GLU A 13 28.19 13.07 5.37
N ILE A 14 27.53 13.34 4.24
CA ILE A 14 26.07 13.50 4.23
C ILE A 14 25.34 12.17 4.52
N TRP A 15 25.89 11.03 4.10
CA TRP A 15 25.33 9.72 4.39
C TRP A 15 25.43 9.38 5.88
N LYS A 16 26.54 9.71 6.54
CA LYS A 16 26.70 9.59 7.99
C LYS A 16 25.69 10.48 8.73
N TYR A 17 25.52 11.72 8.28
CA TYR A 17 24.50 12.62 8.83
C TYR A 17 23.11 12.00 8.81
N TRP A 18 22.69 11.44 7.68
CA TRP A 18 21.39 10.78 7.57
C TRP A 18 21.29 9.53 8.46
N ARG A 19 22.33 8.73 8.55
CA ARG A 19 22.37 7.59 9.48
C ARG A 19 22.18 8.07 10.92
N ASP A 20 22.93 9.05 11.35
CA ASP A 20 22.88 9.58 12.72
C ASP A 20 21.53 10.23 13.03
N TYR A 21 20.95 10.92 12.03
CA TYR A 21 19.60 11.48 12.11
C TYR A 21 18.54 10.39 12.33
N LEU A 22 18.56 9.32 11.56
CA LEU A 22 17.62 8.20 11.74
C LEU A 22 17.85 7.50 13.09
N THR A 23 19.10 7.29 13.47
CA THR A 23 19.46 6.67 14.76
C THR A 23 18.90 7.48 15.94
N TYR A 24 18.99 8.79 15.90
CA TYR A 24 18.41 9.68 16.92
C TYR A 24 16.91 9.44 17.09
N TYR A 25 16.14 9.34 16.02
CA TYR A 25 14.70 9.08 16.11
C TYR A 25 14.38 7.65 16.57
N ILE A 26 15.19 6.68 16.21
CA ILE A 26 15.05 5.30 16.71
C ILE A 26 15.25 5.27 18.24
N GLU A 27 16.23 5.96 18.76
CA GLU A 27 16.46 6.09 20.20
C GLU A 27 15.28 6.75 20.93
N LEU A 28 14.55 7.65 20.25
CA LEU A 28 13.30 8.23 20.74
C LEU A 28 12.09 7.28 20.63
N GLY A 29 12.27 6.07 20.09
CA GLY A 29 11.23 5.04 20.01
C GLY A 29 10.53 4.91 18.65
N VAL A 30 10.98 5.62 17.60
CA VAL A 30 10.46 5.46 16.23
C VAL A 30 10.76 4.04 15.75
N LYS A 31 9.76 3.37 15.17
CA LYS A 31 9.83 1.97 14.70
C LYS A 31 9.86 1.82 13.18
N GLY A 32 9.78 2.90 12.44
CA GLY A 32 9.86 2.86 10.98
C GLY A 32 9.86 4.25 10.35
N PHE A 33 10.22 4.28 9.08
CA PHE A 33 10.33 5.50 8.29
C PHE A 33 9.63 5.34 6.93
N ARG A 34 8.71 6.25 6.64
CA ARG A 34 8.23 6.45 5.28
C ARG A 34 9.15 7.44 4.59
N CYS A 35 9.78 7.00 3.51
CA CYS A 35 10.73 7.77 2.73
C CYS A 35 10.02 8.39 1.53
N ASP A 36 9.83 9.69 1.58
CA ASP A 36 9.18 10.48 0.56
C ASP A 36 9.96 10.44 -0.75
N ALA A 37 9.25 10.28 -1.88
CA ALA A 37 9.83 10.22 -3.22
C ALA A 37 11.15 9.41 -3.26
N ALA A 38 11.18 8.25 -2.64
CA ALA A 38 12.41 7.46 -2.44
C ALA A 38 13.18 7.19 -3.75
N TYR A 39 12.46 7.17 -4.88
CA TYR A 39 13.02 7.00 -6.22
C TYR A 39 13.80 8.23 -6.73
N MET A 40 13.56 9.41 -6.15
CA MET A 40 14.32 10.63 -6.47
C MET A 40 15.67 10.71 -5.75
N VAL A 41 15.87 9.91 -4.72
CA VAL A 41 17.11 9.80 -3.96
C VAL A 41 18.01 8.74 -4.60
N PRO A 42 19.34 8.98 -4.72
CA PRO A 42 20.26 7.96 -5.21
C PRO A 42 20.15 6.64 -4.45
N THR A 43 20.00 5.54 -5.19
CA THR A 43 19.82 4.20 -4.59
C THR A 43 20.99 3.79 -3.71
N GLU A 44 22.20 4.30 -4.00
CA GLU A 44 23.41 4.07 -3.22
C GLU A 44 23.28 4.54 -1.76
N LEU A 45 22.57 5.65 -1.54
CA LEU A 45 22.30 6.13 -0.18
C LEU A 45 21.43 5.12 0.58
N TRP A 46 20.38 4.61 -0.05
CA TRP A 46 19.51 3.59 0.58
C TRP A 46 20.27 2.30 0.85
N LYS A 47 21.10 1.83 -0.08
CA LYS A 47 21.97 0.66 0.11
C LYS A 47 22.99 0.83 1.24
N PHE A 48 23.33 2.05 1.58
CA PHE A 48 24.16 2.36 2.75
C PHE A 48 23.31 2.44 4.02
N LEU A 49 22.26 3.26 4.02
CA LEU A 49 21.47 3.58 5.24
C LEU A 49 20.71 2.39 5.80
N ILE A 50 19.96 1.69 4.94
CA ILE A 50 19.04 0.65 5.43
C ILE A 50 19.79 -0.51 6.09
N PRO A 51 20.84 -1.09 5.47
CA PRO A 51 21.62 -2.14 6.12
C PRO A 51 22.33 -1.68 7.41
N GLU A 52 22.86 -0.44 7.43
CA GLU A 52 23.54 0.09 8.64
C GLU A 52 22.54 0.24 9.81
N ILE A 53 21.35 0.74 9.56
CA ILE A 53 20.31 0.85 10.58
C ILE A 53 19.82 -0.53 11.02
N LYS A 54 19.49 -1.43 10.09
CA LYS A 54 18.96 -2.76 10.40
C LYS A 54 19.97 -3.69 11.09
N LYS A 55 21.27 -3.45 10.91
CA LYS A 55 22.31 -4.21 11.62
C LYS A 55 22.20 -4.07 13.15
N GLN A 56 21.78 -2.91 13.64
CA GLN A 56 21.63 -2.60 15.05
C GLN A 56 20.16 -2.71 15.51
N ASN A 57 19.22 -2.45 14.61
CA ASN A 57 17.80 -2.38 14.86
C ASN A 57 17.03 -3.15 13.76
N PRO A 58 17.07 -4.48 13.75
CA PRO A 58 16.51 -5.29 12.66
C PRO A 58 15.00 -5.17 12.49
N GLU A 59 14.29 -4.70 13.53
CA GLU A 59 12.84 -4.51 13.54
C GLU A 59 12.38 -3.19 12.88
N ILE A 60 13.31 -2.29 12.55
CA ILE A 60 12.95 -1.00 11.93
C ILE A 60 12.44 -1.23 10.50
N ILE A 61 11.28 -0.65 10.20
CA ILE A 61 10.61 -0.78 8.92
C ILE A 61 10.93 0.43 8.04
N PHE A 62 11.29 0.18 6.78
CA PHE A 62 11.45 1.21 5.75
C PHE A 62 10.37 1.07 4.68
N ILE A 63 9.62 2.14 4.45
CA ILE A 63 8.56 2.23 3.45
C ILE A 63 8.98 3.22 2.38
N ALA A 64 9.12 2.77 1.13
CA ALA A 64 9.38 3.65 0.00
C ALA A 64 8.08 4.20 -0.57
N GLU A 65 7.94 5.51 -0.65
CA GLU A 65 6.96 6.11 -1.55
C GLU A 65 7.48 5.95 -2.98
N THR A 66 6.67 5.31 -3.83
CA THR A 66 7.03 4.87 -5.19
C THR A 66 5.98 5.22 -6.23
N LEU A 67 5.11 6.20 -5.92
CA LEU A 67 4.02 6.60 -6.80
C LEU A 67 4.58 7.18 -8.10
N ASN A 68 4.00 6.74 -9.23
CA ASN A 68 4.44 7.12 -10.58
C ASN A 68 5.91 6.73 -10.90
N CYS A 69 6.46 5.74 -10.20
CA CYS A 69 7.82 5.28 -10.34
C CYS A 69 7.93 4.21 -11.44
N LYS A 70 9.05 4.19 -12.15
CA LYS A 70 9.33 3.13 -13.14
C LYS A 70 9.56 1.79 -12.45
N PRO A 71 9.12 0.66 -13.03
CA PRO A 71 9.29 -0.67 -12.44
C PRO A 71 10.74 -1.02 -12.07
N GLU A 72 11.69 -0.63 -12.92
CA GLU A 72 13.11 -0.88 -12.69
C GLU A 72 13.59 -0.21 -11.40
N LYS A 73 13.10 1.02 -11.16
CA LYS A 73 13.43 1.78 -9.96
C LYS A 73 12.83 1.18 -8.70
N ILE A 74 11.62 0.64 -8.79
CA ILE A 74 10.98 -0.09 -7.69
C ILE A 74 11.82 -1.31 -7.30
N LYS A 75 12.31 -2.08 -8.29
CA LYS A 75 13.19 -3.23 -8.06
C LYS A 75 14.52 -2.81 -7.43
N GLU A 76 15.10 -1.69 -7.84
CA GLU A 76 16.31 -1.13 -7.24
C GLU A 76 16.10 -0.76 -5.76
N LEU A 77 14.98 -0.11 -5.43
CA LEU A 77 14.64 0.26 -4.05
C LEU A 77 14.39 -0.97 -3.19
N SER A 78 13.64 -1.94 -3.71
CA SER A 78 13.44 -3.23 -3.05
C SER A 78 14.78 -3.92 -2.74
N ALA A 79 15.69 -3.98 -3.73
CA ALA A 79 17.02 -4.54 -3.55
C ALA A 79 17.92 -3.72 -2.61
N ALA A 80 17.60 -2.47 -2.34
CA ALA A 80 18.28 -1.64 -1.36
C ALA A 80 17.86 -1.93 0.09
N GLY A 81 16.81 -2.74 0.30
CA GLY A 81 16.38 -3.23 1.60
C GLY A 81 15.11 -2.60 2.16
N PHE A 82 14.33 -1.86 1.36
CA PHE A 82 13.00 -1.41 1.75
C PHE A 82 12.11 -2.61 2.04
N ASP A 83 11.33 -2.53 3.12
CA ASP A 83 10.37 -3.57 3.53
C ASP A 83 9.07 -3.47 2.75
N PHE A 84 8.65 -2.23 2.47
CA PHE A 84 7.41 -1.92 1.75
C PHE A 84 7.64 -0.90 0.66
N VAL A 85 6.86 -1.04 -0.41
CA VAL A 85 6.73 -0.08 -1.50
C VAL A 85 5.25 0.31 -1.67
N MET A 86 4.96 1.60 -1.81
CA MET A 86 3.59 2.07 -2.01
C MET A 86 3.15 1.78 -3.44
N ASN A 87 2.07 1.04 -3.61
CA ASN A 87 1.53 0.70 -4.93
C ASN A 87 0.49 1.72 -5.41
N SER A 88 0.10 1.63 -6.67
CA SER A 88 -0.86 2.53 -7.32
C SER A 88 -2.30 2.03 -7.33
N ILE A 89 -2.65 1.08 -6.47
CA ILE A 89 -3.97 0.43 -6.46
C ILE A 89 -5.15 1.42 -6.30
N LYS A 90 -4.93 2.57 -5.67
CA LYS A 90 -5.94 3.64 -5.57
C LYS A 90 -6.53 4.01 -6.92
N TRP A 91 -5.72 3.98 -7.98
CA TRP A 91 -6.13 4.41 -9.34
C TRP A 91 -6.58 3.27 -10.24
N TRP A 92 -6.54 2.02 -9.75
CA TRP A 92 -6.93 0.88 -10.57
C TRP A 92 -8.44 0.86 -10.85
N ASN A 93 -8.76 0.65 -12.11
CA ASN A 93 -10.10 0.31 -12.54
C ASN A 93 -10.20 -1.22 -12.64
N TYR A 94 -10.90 -1.83 -11.71
CA TYR A 94 -11.04 -3.29 -11.62
C TYR A 94 -11.86 -3.91 -12.76
N LYS A 95 -12.41 -3.11 -13.66
CA LYS A 95 -13.12 -3.54 -14.88
C LYS A 95 -12.20 -3.70 -16.07
N ASP A 96 -11.01 -3.12 -16.03
CA ASP A 96 -10.04 -3.12 -17.11
C ASP A 96 -8.82 -3.99 -16.75
N HIS A 97 -8.28 -4.69 -17.74
CA HIS A 97 -7.16 -5.62 -17.52
C HIS A 97 -5.80 -4.94 -17.26
N TRP A 98 -5.68 -3.63 -17.50
CA TRP A 98 -4.40 -2.94 -17.37
C TRP A 98 -3.83 -2.99 -15.93
N PHE A 99 -4.69 -3.07 -14.92
CA PHE A 99 -4.23 -3.13 -13.53
C PHE A 99 -3.42 -4.40 -13.22
N MET A 100 -3.72 -5.53 -13.87
CA MET A 100 -2.91 -6.74 -13.73
C MET A 100 -1.54 -6.58 -14.36
N MET A 101 -1.44 -5.83 -15.46
CA MET A 101 -0.15 -5.45 -16.04
C MET A 101 0.64 -4.55 -15.08
N ASP A 102 -0.04 -3.66 -14.37
CA ASP A 102 0.57 -2.81 -13.35
C ASP A 102 0.99 -3.65 -12.13
N TYR A 103 0.11 -4.50 -11.63
CA TYR A 103 0.43 -5.41 -10.52
C TYR A 103 1.64 -6.31 -10.82
N SER A 104 1.76 -6.83 -12.04
CA SER A 104 2.90 -7.70 -12.41
C SER A 104 4.27 -7.03 -12.26
N LYS A 105 4.31 -5.69 -12.32
CA LYS A 105 5.54 -4.92 -12.12
C LYS A 105 6.04 -4.97 -10.67
N TRP A 106 5.14 -5.23 -9.72
CA TRP A 106 5.42 -5.26 -8.28
C TRP A 106 5.79 -6.66 -7.78
N MET A 107 5.46 -7.71 -8.54
CA MET A 107 5.75 -9.08 -8.16
C MET A 107 7.25 -9.32 -7.98
N GLY A 108 7.63 -9.95 -6.86
CA GLY A 108 9.03 -10.24 -6.53
C GLY A 108 9.82 -9.01 -6.07
N THR A 109 9.15 -7.92 -5.70
CA THR A 109 9.75 -6.76 -5.02
C THR A 109 9.52 -6.81 -3.51
N ALA A 110 9.76 -5.71 -2.79
CA ALA A 110 9.34 -5.56 -1.40
C ALA A 110 7.81 -5.65 -1.26
N ASN A 111 7.33 -5.88 -0.05
CA ASN A 111 5.89 -5.99 0.21
C ASN A 111 5.14 -4.73 -0.24
N SER A 112 3.93 -4.90 -0.75
CA SER A 112 3.12 -3.79 -1.21
C SER A 112 2.34 -3.13 -0.07
N LEU A 113 2.26 -1.79 -0.11
CA LEU A 113 1.43 -0.98 0.76
C LEU A 113 0.38 -0.26 -0.08
N ALA A 114 -0.88 -0.66 0.08
CA ALA A 114 -2.03 -0.02 -0.55
C ALA A 114 -2.55 1.16 0.27
N PHE A 115 -3.33 2.03 -0.36
CA PHE A 115 -4.05 3.12 0.31
C PHE A 115 -5.23 3.58 -0.55
N PRO A 116 -6.40 3.88 0.04
CA PRO A 116 -7.55 4.41 -0.69
C PRO A 116 -7.42 5.92 -0.97
N GLU A 117 -6.69 6.63 -0.13
CA GLU A 117 -6.35 8.04 -0.26
C GLU A 117 -5.05 8.34 0.50
N ASN A 118 -4.42 9.48 0.18
CA ASN A 118 -3.29 10.03 0.94
C ASN A 118 -3.37 11.56 0.99
N HIS A 119 -2.37 12.21 1.59
CA HIS A 119 -2.32 13.67 1.71
C HIS A 119 -2.17 14.42 0.38
N ASP A 120 -1.69 13.75 -0.68
CA ASP A 120 -1.54 14.35 -2.01
C ASP A 120 -2.81 14.28 -2.85
N THR A 121 -3.73 13.37 -2.50
CA THR A 121 -4.97 13.15 -3.25
C THR A 121 -6.15 13.91 -2.63
N GLU A 122 -7.26 14.03 -3.37
CA GLU A 122 -8.53 14.40 -2.75
C GLU A 122 -8.99 13.32 -1.77
N ARG A 123 -9.86 13.72 -0.83
CA ARG A 123 -10.49 12.79 0.10
C ARG A 123 -11.42 11.85 -0.64
N PHE A 124 -11.38 10.57 -0.27
CA PHE A 124 -12.20 9.54 -0.91
C PHE A 124 -13.70 9.86 -0.84
N ALA A 125 -14.19 10.31 0.32
CA ALA A 125 -15.58 10.67 0.51
C ALA A 125 -16.02 11.83 -0.39
N LYS A 126 -15.13 12.79 -0.68
CA LYS A 126 -15.41 13.91 -1.59
C LYS A 126 -15.48 13.46 -3.06
N GLU A 127 -14.60 12.53 -3.47
CA GLU A 127 -14.56 12.04 -4.86
C GLU A 127 -15.69 11.03 -5.14
N ASN A 128 -15.99 10.16 -4.20
CA ASN A 128 -16.76 8.94 -4.44
C ASN A 128 -17.99 8.78 -3.53
N GLY A 129 -18.08 9.53 -2.47
CA GLY A 129 -19.28 9.88 -1.71
C GLY A 129 -19.91 8.83 -0.81
N THR A 130 -19.90 7.54 -1.12
CA THR A 130 -20.75 6.58 -0.41
C THR A 130 -19.99 5.72 0.60
N LYS A 131 -20.67 5.43 1.74
CA LYS A 131 -20.19 4.52 2.77
C LYS A 131 -19.85 3.14 2.19
N ASP A 132 -20.74 2.56 1.42
CA ASP A 132 -20.61 1.20 0.89
C ASP A 132 -19.42 1.08 -0.06
N LYS A 133 -19.18 2.12 -0.85
CA LYS A 133 -18.01 2.16 -1.73
C LYS A 133 -16.70 2.28 -0.95
N ALA A 134 -16.68 3.06 0.13
CA ALA A 134 -15.50 3.15 1.00
C ALA A 134 -15.16 1.78 1.62
N ILE A 135 -16.15 1.04 2.10
CA ILE A 135 -16.00 -0.32 2.64
C ILE A 135 -15.47 -1.26 1.56
N ALA A 136 -16.09 -1.27 0.38
CA ALA A 136 -15.71 -2.16 -0.71
C ALA A 136 -14.26 -1.91 -1.17
N ILE A 137 -13.89 -0.65 -1.38
CA ILE A 137 -12.53 -0.28 -1.82
C ILE A 137 -11.50 -0.61 -0.74
N TYR A 138 -11.80 -0.33 0.54
CA TYR A 138 -10.91 -0.71 1.63
C TYR A 138 -10.69 -2.23 1.68
N ALA A 139 -11.76 -3.02 1.56
CA ALA A 139 -11.67 -4.48 1.55
C ALA A 139 -10.87 -5.01 0.36
N ILE A 140 -11.17 -4.53 -0.87
CA ILE A 140 -10.45 -4.95 -2.08
C ILE A 140 -8.97 -4.64 -1.95
N GLN A 141 -8.60 -3.42 -1.58
CA GLN A 141 -7.21 -2.99 -1.45
C GLN A 141 -6.49 -3.73 -0.32
N SER A 142 -7.18 -3.92 0.82
CA SER A 142 -6.64 -4.66 1.97
C SER A 142 -6.32 -6.11 1.63
N TYR A 143 -7.21 -6.78 0.90
CA TYR A 143 -7.03 -8.19 0.56
C TYR A 143 -6.15 -8.41 -0.67
N PHE A 144 -5.98 -7.38 -1.50
CA PHE A 144 -5.11 -7.45 -2.67
C PHE A 144 -3.63 -7.21 -2.35
N SER A 145 -3.32 -6.33 -1.41
CA SER A 145 -1.95 -5.95 -1.04
C SER A 145 -1.55 -6.59 0.30
N SER A 146 -0.26 -6.81 0.51
CA SER A 146 0.24 -7.33 1.78
C SER A 146 -0.05 -6.39 2.96
N SER A 147 -0.09 -5.09 2.71
CA SER A 147 -0.41 -4.07 3.72
C SER A 147 -1.32 -2.97 3.18
N ILE A 148 -1.98 -2.27 4.10
CA ILE A 148 -2.83 -1.12 3.79
C ILE A 148 -2.61 0.00 4.80
N ALA A 149 -2.59 1.23 4.31
CA ALA A 149 -2.58 2.44 5.11
C ALA A 149 -3.84 3.27 4.84
N ILE A 150 -4.32 3.97 5.84
CA ILE A 150 -5.38 4.98 5.69
C ILE A 150 -4.90 6.32 6.21
N THR A 151 -5.38 7.38 5.59
CA THR A 151 -5.24 8.73 6.11
C THR A 151 -6.31 8.96 7.16
N THR A 152 -5.93 9.53 8.31
CA THR A 152 -6.88 9.88 9.39
C THR A 152 -8.11 10.61 8.84
N GLY A 153 -9.29 10.12 9.18
CA GLY A 153 -10.58 10.63 8.70
C GLY A 153 -11.15 9.89 7.49
N PHE A 154 -10.41 8.99 6.83
CA PHE A 154 -10.98 8.09 5.83
C PHE A 154 -12.08 7.23 6.45
N GLU A 155 -11.85 6.70 7.64
CA GLU A 155 -12.80 5.89 8.42
C GLU A 155 -14.08 6.62 8.81
N TYR A 156 -14.04 7.95 8.82
CA TYR A 156 -15.18 8.82 9.16
C TYR A 156 -15.77 9.55 7.94
N GLY A 157 -15.22 9.32 6.75
CA GLY A 157 -15.68 10.01 5.54
C GLY A 157 -15.43 11.51 5.55
N PHE A 158 -14.24 11.93 5.97
CA PHE A 158 -13.83 13.33 5.90
C PHE A 158 -13.72 13.79 4.46
N THR A 159 -14.13 15.03 4.20
CA THR A 159 -14.19 15.63 2.87
C THR A 159 -13.15 16.73 2.65
N LYS A 160 -12.64 17.31 3.72
CA LYS A 160 -11.61 18.36 3.65
C LYS A 160 -10.26 17.75 3.35
N LYS A 161 -9.66 18.17 2.24
CA LYS A 161 -8.32 17.72 1.86
C LYS A 161 -7.31 18.10 2.95
N ILE A 162 -6.39 17.20 3.25
CA ILE A 162 -5.27 17.49 4.14
C ILE A 162 -4.27 18.39 3.43
N ASP A 163 -3.86 19.45 4.09
CA ASP A 163 -2.68 20.25 3.76
C ASP A 163 -1.58 19.92 4.78
N VAL A 164 -0.43 19.48 4.30
CA VAL A 164 0.67 18.99 5.16
C VAL A 164 1.32 20.09 6.02
N VAL A 165 1.04 21.37 5.71
CA VAL A 165 1.58 22.52 6.42
C VAL A 165 0.57 23.15 7.36
N THR A 166 -0.68 23.30 6.91
CA THR A 166 -1.69 24.11 7.59
C THR A 166 -2.75 23.31 8.34
N THR A 167 -2.98 22.03 7.97
CA THR A 167 -3.97 21.20 8.68
C THR A 167 -3.58 21.01 10.14
N ASN A 168 -4.53 21.25 11.02
CA ASN A 168 -4.36 21.21 12.45
C ASN A 168 -5.61 20.60 13.13
N PRO A 169 -5.63 20.36 14.45
CA PRO A 169 -6.76 19.71 15.13
C PRO A 169 -8.12 20.40 15.00
N LEU A 170 -8.16 21.70 14.68
CA LEU A 170 -9.41 22.44 14.46
C LEU A 170 -10.05 22.11 13.10
N ASP A 171 -9.33 21.44 12.23
CA ASP A 171 -9.82 20.97 10.92
C ASP A 171 -10.55 19.63 11.02
N TRP A 172 -10.72 19.08 12.23
CA TRP A 172 -11.49 17.86 12.44
C TRP A 172 -12.95 18.05 12.02
N GLU A 173 -13.47 17.09 11.23
CA GLU A 173 -14.83 17.10 10.71
C GLU A 173 -15.71 16.12 11.48
N GLU A 174 -17.03 16.29 11.44
CA GLU A 174 -17.99 15.28 11.94
C GLU A 174 -17.98 14.02 11.06
N GLY A 175 -17.59 14.20 9.78
CA GLY A 175 -17.59 13.13 8.80
C GLY A 175 -18.96 12.87 8.16
N THR A 176 -18.96 12.08 7.07
CA THR A 176 -20.18 11.74 6.33
C THR A 176 -20.68 10.34 6.63
N TYR A 177 -19.83 9.49 7.18
CA TYR A 177 -20.12 8.12 7.63
C TYR A 177 -19.11 7.69 8.70
N ASP A 178 -19.37 6.54 9.32
CA ASP A 178 -18.40 5.81 10.16
C ASP A 178 -18.33 4.37 9.68
N ILE A 179 -17.11 3.91 9.34
CA ILE A 179 -16.81 2.54 8.90
C ILE A 179 -15.75 1.86 9.78
N THR A 180 -15.53 2.36 10.97
CA THR A 180 -14.52 1.81 11.89
C THR A 180 -14.75 0.34 12.24
N ASN A 181 -16.03 -0.08 12.39
CA ASN A 181 -16.38 -1.47 12.67
C ASN A 181 -16.12 -2.38 11.46
N GLU A 182 -16.43 -1.91 10.26
CA GLU A 182 -16.18 -2.63 9.01
C GLU A 182 -14.67 -2.78 8.78
N ILE A 183 -13.87 -1.71 8.97
CA ILE A 183 -12.41 -1.76 8.93
C ILE A 183 -11.87 -2.77 9.95
N LYS A 184 -12.37 -2.77 11.17
CA LYS A 184 -11.98 -3.75 12.20
C LYS A 184 -12.25 -5.18 11.76
N GLY A 185 -13.42 -5.44 11.14
CA GLY A 185 -13.78 -6.75 10.61
C GLY A 185 -12.85 -7.20 9.47
N ILE A 186 -12.59 -6.31 8.51
CA ILE A 186 -11.69 -6.55 7.37
C ILE A 186 -10.27 -6.84 7.87
N ASN A 187 -9.76 -6.03 8.80
CA ASN A 187 -8.42 -6.21 9.37
C ASN A 187 -8.31 -7.51 10.17
N LYS A 188 -9.38 -7.90 10.89
CA LYS A 188 -9.42 -9.19 11.58
C LYS A 188 -9.33 -10.34 10.59
N THR A 189 -10.09 -10.31 9.51
CA THR A 189 -10.00 -11.32 8.43
C THR A 189 -8.60 -11.36 7.86
N LYS A 190 -8.04 -10.21 7.48
CA LYS A 190 -6.68 -10.12 6.95
C LYS A 190 -5.64 -10.72 7.90
N SER A 191 -5.72 -10.41 9.19
CA SER A 191 -4.77 -10.93 10.20
C SER A 191 -4.94 -12.42 10.51
N THR A 192 -6.11 -12.98 10.23
CA THR A 192 -6.41 -14.41 10.44
C THR A 192 -5.79 -15.28 9.34
N TYR A 193 -5.80 -14.82 8.11
CA TYR A 193 -5.33 -15.57 6.95
C TYR A 193 -4.00 -15.04 6.46
N LYS A 194 -2.93 -15.84 6.58
CA LYS A 194 -1.57 -15.46 6.17
C LYS A 194 -1.51 -15.07 4.70
N ILE A 195 -2.21 -15.79 3.85
CA ILE A 195 -2.29 -15.53 2.41
C ILE A 195 -2.75 -14.09 2.04
N LEU A 196 -3.53 -13.43 2.91
CA LEU A 196 -3.93 -12.03 2.75
C LEU A 196 -2.88 -11.02 3.21
N GLN A 197 -1.79 -11.49 3.82
CA GLN A 197 -0.68 -10.67 4.31
C GLN A 197 0.56 -10.75 3.41
N GLU A 198 0.46 -11.49 2.31
CA GLU A 198 1.54 -11.72 1.35
C GLU A 198 1.23 -11.02 0.02
N ASP A 199 2.29 -10.64 -0.70
CA ASP A 199 2.21 -10.37 -2.13
C ASP A 199 2.54 -11.68 -2.85
N SER A 200 1.51 -12.35 -3.31
CA SER A 200 1.57 -13.67 -3.93
C SER A 200 0.88 -13.67 -5.29
N LYS A 201 0.90 -14.79 -5.99
CA LYS A 201 0.27 -14.89 -7.30
C LYS A 201 -1.22 -14.60 -7.22
N VAL A 202 -1.72 -13.84 -8.18
CA VAL A 202 -3.13 -13.48 -8.32
C VAL A 202 -3.59 -13.81 -9.73
N TYR A 203 -4.75 -14.46 -9.81
CA TYR A 203 -5.41 -14.82 -11.06
C TYR A 203 -6.80 -14.19 -11.07
N ILE A 204 -7.05 -13.27 -12.00
CA ILE A 204 -8.39 -12.68 -12.14
C ILE A 204 -9.36 -13.74 -12.62
N TYR A 205 -10.49 -13.84 -11.91
CA TYR A 205 -11.58 -14.71 -12.27
C TYR A 205 -12.62 -13.94 -13.09
N ASP A 206 -12.89 -14.38 -14.32
CA ASP A 206 -13.89 -13.76 -15.17
C ASP A 206 -15.29 -14.32 -14.84
N PHE A 207 -16.10 -13.51 -14.20
CA PHE A 207 -17.52 -13.82 -13.91
C PHE A 207 -18.46 -13.57 -15.11
N HIS A 208 -17.93 -13.12 -16.26
CA HIS A 208 -18.74 -12.62 -17.38
C HIS A 208 -19.80 -11.59 -16.98
N ASN A 209 -19.52 -10.85 -15.90
CA ASN A 209 -20.38 -9.82 -15.33
C ASN A 209 -19.52 -8.62 -14.86
N ASN A 210 -19.67 -7.49 -15.53
CA ASN A 210 -18.87 -6.28 -15.25
C ASN A 210 -19.23 -5.60 -13.90
N LYS A 211 -20.23 -6.07 -13.19
CA LYS A 211 -20.60 -5.62 -11.85
C LYS A 211 -19.90 -6.42 -10.75
N VAL A 212 -19.20 -7.51 -11.12
CA VAL A 212 -18.48 -8.35 -10.17
C VAL A 212 -17.01 -8.32 -10.48
N PHE A 213 -16.20 -8.08 -9.48
CA PHE A 213 -14.77 -8.26 -9.54
C PHE A 213 -14.39 -9.44 -8.66
N GLY A 214 -13.47 -10.27 -9.13
CA GLY A 214 -12.95 -11.33 -8.29
C GLY A 214 -11.62 -11.86 -8.79
N TYR A 215 -10.90 -12.43 -7.85
CA TYR A 215 -9.60 -13.02 -8.12
C TYR A 215 -9.33 -14.18 -7.17
N ILE A 216 -8.50 -15.10 -7.63
CA ILE A 216 -7.94 -16.17 -6.83
C ILE A 216 -6.52 -15.76 -6.46
N ARG A 217 -6.18 -15.86 -5.19
CA ARG A 217 -4.82 -15.71 -4.69
C ARG A 217 -4.30 -17.08 -4.27
N GLU A 218 -3.12 -17.43 -4.75
CA GLU A 218 -2.36 -18.62 -4.33
C GLU A 218 -1.29 -18.17 -3.32
N SER A 219 -1.18 -18.85 -2.18
CA SER A 219 -0.14 -18.54 -1.19
C SER A 219 1.27 -18.78 -1.76
N ASN A 220 2.28 -18.13 -1.16
CA ASN A 220 3.67 -18.24 -1.64
C ASN A 220 4.24 -19.65 -1.50
N ASP A 221 3.73 -20.45 -0.56
CA ASP A 221 4.08 -21.87 -0.38
C ASP A 221 3.23 -22.82 -1.25
N GLY A 222 2.17 -22.30 -1.93
CA GLY A 222 1.28 -23.06 -2.79
C GLY A 222 0.28 -23.98 -2.04
N GLU A 223 0.16 -23.84 -0.72
CA GLU A 223 -0.67 -24.72 0.09
C GLU A 223 -2.11 -24.20 0.27
N GLU A 224 -2.31 -22.90 0.08
CA GLU A 224 -3.61 -22.24 0.27
C GLU A 224 -4.02 -21.47 -0.99
N ASN A 225 -5.32 -21.52 -1.28
CA ASN A 225 -5.96 -20.65 -2.26
C ASN A 225 -7.12 -19.90 -1.61
N ILE A 226 -7.33 -18.66 -2.00
CA ILE A 226 -8.47 -17.87 -1.57
C ILE A 226 -9.13 -17.20 -2.78
N LEU A 227 -10.44 -17.32 -2.87
CA LEU A 227 -11.24 -16.57 -3.84
C LEU A 227 -11.82 -15.34 -3.16
N VAL A 228 -11.44 -14.16 -3.66
CA VAL A 228 -12.00 -12.88 -3.23
C VAL A 228 -13.00 -12.42 -4.28
N ILE A 229 -14.20 -12.05 -3.84
CA ILE A 229 -15.27 -11.57 -4.72
C ILE A 229 -15.81 -10.25 -4.17
N ALA A 230 -15.95 -9.27 -5.05
CA ALA A 230 -16.48 -7.95 -4.74
C ALA A 230 -17.62 -7.58 -5.69
N ASN A 231 -18.73 -7.11 -5.14
CA ASN A 231 -19.78 -6.45 -5.90
C ASN A 231 -19.33 -5.00 -6.17
N LEU A 232 -19.17 -4.63 -7.45
CA LEU A 232 -18.84 -3.28 -7.88
C LEU A 232 -20.08 -2.42 -8.16
N CYS A 233 -21.29 -2.98 -8.01
CA CYS A 233 -22.53 -2.25 -8.18
C CYS A 233 -22.96 -1.64 -6.84
N GLU A 234 -23.14 -0.33 -6.81
CA GLU A 234 -23.49 0.41 -5.60
C GLU A 234 -25.01 0.39 -5.29
N THR A 235 -25.84 -0.02 -6.26
CA THR A 235 -27.29 0.18 -6.18
C THR A 235 -28.09 -1.12 -6.00
N GLU A 236 -27.48 -2.27 -6.27
CA GLU A 236 -28.19 -3.55 -6.23
C GLU A 236 -27.27 -4.73 -5.86
N GLY A 237 -27.85 -5.79 -5.34
CA GLY A 237 -27.20 -7.09 -5.24
C GLY A 237 -27.01 -7.72 -6.62
N VAL A 238 -25.91 -8.41 -6.82
CA VAL A 238 -25.58 -9.05 -8.09
C VAL A 238 -25.50 -10.56 -7.91
N GLU A 239 -26.29 -11.28 -8.70
CA GLU A 239 -26.18 -12.74 -8.79
C GLU A 239 -25.10 -13.13 -9.77
N PHE A 240 -24.30 -14.13 -9.43
CA PHE A 240 -23.27 -14.69 -10.29
C PHE A 240 -23.13 -16.18 -10.01
N TYR A 241 -22.51 -16.88 -10.95
CA TYR A 241 -22.26 -18.30 -10.84
C TYR A 241 -20.76 -18.61 -10.95
N VAL A 242 -20.27 -19.44 -10.05
CA VAL A 242 -18.89 -19.93 -10.07
C VAL A 242 -18.89 -21.42 -10.39
N PRO A 243 -18.69 -21.80 -11.64
CA PRO A 243 -18.62 -23.21 -12.03
C PRO A 243 -17.39 -23.87 -11.42
N ASN A 244 -17.57 -25.10 -10.94
CA ASN A 244 -16.47 -25.95 -10.45
C ASN A 244 -15.59 -25.26 -9.38
N LEU A 245 -16.20 -24.54 -8.43
CA LEU A 245 -15.49 -23.84 -7.36
C LEU A 245 -14.44 -24.72 -6.66
N HIS A 246 -14.74 -26.01 -6.46
CA HIS A 246 -13.84 -26.99 -5.84
C HIS A 246 -12.56 -27.26 -6.65
N ASN A 247 -12.50 -26.90 -7.93
CA ASN A 247 -11.29 -27.00 -8.76
C ASN A 247 -10.48 -25.71 -8.74
N LEU A 248 -11.03 -24.63 -8.16
CA LEU A 248 -10.39 -23.30 -8.10
C LEU A 248 -9.71 -23.05 -6.75
N LEU A 249 -10.11 -23.78 -5.73
CA LEU A 249 -9.63 -23.71 -4.36
C LEU A 249 -8.98 -25.03 -3.95
#